data_4c94645778c28e46f3acd8e42a87c07a
#
_entry.id   4c94645778c28e46f3acd8e42a87c07a
#
_cell.length_a   1.000
_cell.length_b   1.000
_cell.length_c   1.000
_cell.angle_alpha   90.00
_cell.angle_beta   90.00
_cell.angle_gamma   90.00
#
_symmetry.space_group_name_H-M   'P 1'
#
loop_
_entity.id
_entity.type
_entity.pdbx_description
1 polymer ?
#
loop_
_entity_poly.entity_id
_entity_poly.type
_entity_poly.pdbx_seq_one_letter_code
_entity_poly.pdbx_strand_id
1 'polypeptide(L)'
;MIQPVVVIRTPEIRAHHDGKEIAAEVHIAGVRHILWFRLPADIPADIRMDPFVITLLATAMNLGADVIAEGDLSPAVVEAIPRFQTIFHRWYPTLRIARISGYSLAATDAPDGARRTVSFFSGGVDSFHTILRHRGRIDDAILVHGFDFSLENTLLRNTVRTRLKQAADEMNKPLIEVETNSREI
;
A
#
# COMPACT_ATOMS: atom_id res chain seq x y z
N MET A 1 21.36 1.81 -24.51
CA MET A 1 20.42 2.66 -23.74
C MET A 1 20.50 2.22 -22.29
N ILE A 2 20.66 3.16 -21.35
CA ILE A 2 20.64 2.85 -19.91
C ILE A 2 19.20 2.50 -19.56
N GLN A 3 18.99 1.33 -18.95
CA GLN A 3 17.67 0.92 -18.49
C GLN A 3 17.20 1.87 -17.39
N PRO A 4 15.95 2.38 -17.44
CA PRO A 4 15.44 3.24 -16.39
C PRO A 4 15.37 2.47 -15.06
N VAL A 5 15.52 3.20 -13.95
CA VAL A 5 15.50 2.63 -12.61
C VAL A 5 14.61 3.47 -11.73
N VAL A 6 13.78 2.79 -10.92
CA VAL A 6 13.08 3.38 -9.78
C VAL A 6 13.89 3.07 -8.52
N VAL A 7 14.32 4.10 -7.81
CA VAL A 7 15.05 3.93 -6.55
C VAL A 7 14.15 4.33 -5.39
N ILE A 8 14.00 3.46 -4.41
CA ILE A 8 13.22 3.69 -3.19
C ILE A 8 14.21 3.65 -2.02
N ARG A 9 14.37 4.78 -1.34
CA ARG A 9 15.24 4.91 -0.18
C ARG A 9 14.60 4.30 1.06
N THR A 10 15.41 4.02 2.06
CA THR A 10 14.94 3.50 3.36
C THR A 10 13.81 4.38 3.93
N PRO A 11 12.65 3.80 4.26
CA PRO A 11 11.55 4.55 4.83
C PRO A 11 11.86 5.07 6.24
N GLU A 12 11.17 6.14 6.63
CA GLU A 12 11.22 6.69 7.98
C GLU A 12 9.80 6.75 8.57
N ILE A 13 9.68 6.56 9.88
CA ILE A 13 8.43 6.80 10.62
C ILE A 13 8.55 8.15 11.34
N ARG A 14 7.52 8.99 11.15
CA ARG A 14 7.42 10.31 11.79
C ARG A 14 6.08 10.46 12.50
N ALA A 15 6.06 11.24 13.57
CA ALA A 15 4.80 11.68 14.16
C ALA A 15 4.08 12.63 13.18
N HIS A 16 2.77 12.48 13.03
CA HIS A 16 1.95 13.31 12.16
C HIS A 16 0.57 13.55 12.79
N HIS A 17 0.32 14.78 13.26
CA HIS A 17 -0.91 15.12 13.99
C HIS A 17 -1.28 14.05 15.03
N ASP A 18 -2.46 13.43 14.90
CA ASP A 18 -2.96 12.38 15.80
C ASP A 18 -2.52 10.96 15.37
N GLY A 19 -1.55 10.85 14.47
CA GLY A 19 -1.12 9.58 13.89
C GLY A 19 0.37 9.52 13.63
N LYS A 20 0.73 8.66 12.70
CA LYS A 20 2.10 8.48 12.21
C LYS A 20 2.13 8.45 10.68
N GLU A 21 3.23 8.91 10.13
CA GLU A 21 3.55 8.87 8.70
C GLU A 21 4.75 7.96 8.48
N ILE A 22 4.60 7.02 7.54
CA ILE A 22 5.73 6.25 7.00
C ILE A 22 6.02 6.83 5.63
N ALA A 23 7.21 7.37 5.42
CA ALA A 23 7.58 8.05 4.19
C ALA A 23 8.91 7.54 3.64
N ALA A 24 9.01 7.46 2.33
CA ALA A 24 10.27 7.15 1.63
C ALA A 24 10.52 8.15 0.51
N GLU A 25 11.79 8.50 0.33
CA GLU A 25 12.22 9.20 -0.87
C GLU A 25 12.27 8.23 -2.04
N VAL A 26 11.68 8.63 -3.17
CA VAL A 26 11.58 7.82 -4.39
C VAL A 26 12.11 8.61 -5.57
N HIS A 27 12.97 7.99 -6.38
CA HIS A 27 13.46 8.56 -7.62
C HIS A 27 12.89 7.79 -8.81
N ILE A 28 12.12 8.47 -9.66
CA ILE A 28 11.49 7.90 -10.86
C ILE A 28 11.95 8.72 -12.06
N ALA A 29 12.60 8.10 -13.03
CA ALA A 29 13.12 8.76 -14.23
C ALA A 29 13.97 10.01 -13.92
N GLY A 30 14.72 9.99 -12.82
CA GLY A 30 15.57 11.10 -12.37
C GLY A 30 14.83 12.20 -11.58
N VAL A 31 13.52 12.09 -11.41
CA VAL A 31 12.72 13.02 -10.59
C VAL A 31 12.57 12.47 -9.17
N ARG A 32 12.78 13.36 -8.20
CA ARG A 32 12.65 13.05 -6.78
C ARG A 32 11.21 13.27 -6.31
N HIS A 33 10.65 12.26 -5.64
CA HIS A 33 9.34 12.29 -5.00
C HIS A 33 9.45 11.85 -3.55
N ILE A 34 8.44 12.15 -2.74
CA ILE A 34 8.24 11.55 -1.41
C ILE A 34 6.93 10.78 -1.47
N LEU A 35 7.01 9.46 -1.34
CA LEU A 35 5.83 8.61 -1.16
C LEU A 35 5.60 8.39 0.33
N TRP A 36 4.35 8.57 0.78
CA TRP A 36 4.02 8.41 2.18
C TRP A 36 2.68 7.70 2.40
N PHE A 37 2.57 7.09 3.58
CA PHE A 37 1.36 6.49 4.13
C PHE A 37 1.15 7.01 5.55
N ARG A 38 -0.05 7.50 5.86
CA ARG A 38 -0.45 7.99 7.18
C ARG A 38 -1.43 7.03 7.82
N LEU A 39 -1.18 6.71 9.08
CA LEU A 39 -1.90 5.71 9.86
C LEU A 39 -2.33 6.33 11.18
N PRO A 40 -3.47 5.89 11.79
CA PRO A 40 -3.81 6.22 13.17
C PRO A 40 -2.69 5.83 14.15
N ALA A 41 -2.60 6.55 15.27
CA ALA A 41 -1.51 6.38 16.25
C ALA A 41 -1.48 4.99 16.89
N ASP A 42 -2.64 4.40 17.10
CA ASP A 42 -2.86 3.07 17.72
C ASP A 42 -2.57 1.89 16.78
N ILE A 43 -2.46 2.13 15.47
CA ILE A 43 -2.11 1.08 14.51
C ILE A 43 -0.59 0.86 14.52
N PRO A 44 -0.11 -0.35 14.78
CA PRO A 44 1.32 -0.66 14.69
C PRO A 44 1.87 -0.32 13.30
N ALA A 45 3.08 0.23 13.27
CA ALA A 45 3.78 0.55 12.04
C ALA A 45 5.20 -0.01 12.10
N ASP A 46 5.67 -0.53 10.98
CA ASP A 46 7.00 -1.09 10.82
C ASP A 46 7.71 -0.40 9.65
N ILE A 47 9.03 -0.28 9.73
CA ILE A 47 9.87 0.27 8.65
C ILE A 47 10.17 -0.86 7.67
N ARG A 48 9.24 -1.07 6.71
CA ARG A 48 9.40 -2.05 5.63
C ARG A 48 9.20 -1.42 4.28
N MET A 49 9.86 -1.99 3.28
CA MET A 49 9.73 -1.56 1.90
C MET A 49 8.43 -2.04 1.24
N ASP A 50 7.72 -2.99 1.86
CA ASP A 50 6.56 -3.66 1.27
C ASP A 50 5.54 -2.69 0.65
N PRO A 51 5.00 -1.69 1.37
CA PRO A 51 3.98 -0.80 0.81
C PRO A 51 4.53 0.04 -0.36
N PHE A 52 5.79 0.43 -0.31
CA PHE A 52 6.43 1.26 -1.33
C PHE A 52 6.68 0.47 -2.62
N VAL A 53 7.25 -0.73 -2.49
CA VAL A 53 7.53 -1.60 -3.65
C VAL A 53 6.23 -2.03 -4.32
N ILE A 54 5.22 -2.45 -3.56
CA ILE A 54 3.92 -2.87 -4.10
C ILE A 54 3.24 -1.70 -4.84
N THR A 55 3.24 -0.51 -4.27
CA THR A 55 2.62 0.68 -4.86
C THR A 55 3.30 1.08 -6.17
N LEU A 56 4.62 1.02 -6.24
CA LEU A 56 5.40 1.48 -7.39
C LEU A 56 5.65 0.39 -8.44
N LEU A 57 5.31 -0.87 -8.15
CA LEU A 57 5.61 -2.00 -9.04
C LEU A 57 4.96 -1.85 -10.42
N ALA A 58 3.68 -1.48 -10.48
CA ALA A 58 2.99 -1.28 -11.75
C ALA A 58 3.57 -0.10 -12.53
N THR A 59 3.95 0.98 -11.86
CA THR A 59 4.65 2.14 -12.46
C THR A 59 5.99 1.71 -13.05
N ALA A 60 6.80 0.96 -12.31
CA ALA A 60 8.08 0.44 -12.80
C ALA A 60 7.89 -0.46 -14.03
N MET A 61 6.91 -1.37 -14.01
CA MET A 61 6.57 -2.22 -15.15
C MET A 61 6.16 -1.39 -16.38
N ASN A 62 5.38 -0.33 -16.19
CA ASN A 62 4.95 0.57 -17.27
C ASN A 62 6.11 1.36 -17.88
N LEU A 63 7.05 1.80 -17.07
CA LEU A 63 8.26 2.50 -17.51
C LEU A 63 9.32 1.55 -18.09
N GLY A 64 9.16 0.22 -17.92
CA GLY A 64 10.18 -0.75 -18.24
C GLY A 64 11.43 -0.59 -17.37
N ALA A 65 11.25 -0.12 -16.14
CA ALA A 65 12.29 0.18 -15.17
C ALA A 65 12.52 -1.00 -14.21
N ASP A 66 13.78 -1.19 -13.78
CA ASP A 66 14.08 -2.01 -12.61
C ASP A 66 13.83 -1.20 -11.32
N VAL A 67 13.68 -1.88 -10.18
CA VAL A 67 13.47 -1.27 -8.87
C VAL A 67 14.66 -1.58 -7.97
N ILE A 68 15.24 -0.56 -7.36
CA ILE A 68 16.20 -0.67 -6.27
C ILE A 68 15.50 -0.25 -4.99
N ALA A 69 15.34 -1.18 -4.05
CA ALA A 69 14.68 -0.95 -2.75
C ALA A 69 15.75 -0.99 -1.65
N GLU A 70 16.00 0.13 -1.01
CA GLU A 70 17.04 0.23 0.02
C GLU A 70 16.44 0.02 1.42
N GLY A 71 16.20 -1.24 1.79
CA GLY A 71 15.65 -1.61 3.09
C GLY A 71 15.10 -3.03 3.11
N ASP A 72 14.31 -3.34 4.12
CA ASP A 72 13.83 -4.69 4.35
C ASP A 72 12.52 -4.97 3.61
N LEU A 73 12.49 -6.07 2.84
CA LEU A 73 11.29 -6.62 2.22
C LEU A 73 10.86 -7.91 2.92
N SER A 74 9.57 -8.08 3.14
CA SER A 74 9.07 -9.34 3.67
C SER A 74 9.23 -10.48 2.67
N PRO A 75 9.55 -11.71 3.14
CA PRO A 75 9.61 -12.88 2.25
C PRO A 75 8.33 -13.09 1.46
N ALA A 76 7.17 -12.81 2.05
CA ALA A 76 5.87 -12.95 1.39
C ALA A 76 5.73 -12.03 0.17
N VAL A 77 6.21 -10.79 0.25
CA VAL A 77 6.19 -9.84 -0.88
C VAL A 77 7.18 -10.28 -1.95
N VAL A 78 8.39 -10.68 -1.57
CA VAL A 78 9.40 -11.18 -2.51
C VAL A 78 8.88 -12.38 -3.31
N GLU A 79 8.19 -13.31 -2.65
CA GLU A 79 7.57 -14.47 -3.31
C GLU A 79 6.38 -14.07 -4.22
N ALA A 80 5.58 -13.08 -3.81
CA ALA A 80 4.38 -12.66 -4.55
C ALA A 80 4.70 -11.83 -5.81
N ILE A 81 5.77 -11.05 -5.84
CA ILE A 81 6.12 -10.13 -6.92
C ILE A 81 6.18 -10.83 -8.30
N PRO A 82 6.88 -11.96 -8.51
CA PRO A 82 6.95 -12.60 -9.83
C PRO A 82 5.58 -13.02 -10.35
N ARG A 83 4.72 -13.52 -9.46
CA ARG A 83 3.35 -13.92 -9.81
C ARG A 83 2.49 -12.72 -10.20
N PHE A 84 2.55 -11.64 -9.44
CA PHE A 84 1.86 -10.40 -9.76
C PHE A 84 2.27 -9.88 -11.14
N GLN A 85 3.58 -9.74 -11.38
CA GLN A 85 4.10 -9.24 -12.64
C GLN A 85 3.71 -10.12 -13.83
N THR A 86 3.75 -11.45 -13.67
CA THR A 86 3.36 -12.41 -14.74
C THR A 86 1.88 -12.21 -15.11
N ILE A 87 0.98 -12.04 -14.14
CA ILE A 87 -0.45 -11.81 -14.37
C ILE A 87 -0.66 -10.50 -15.10
N PHE A 88 -0.06 -9.43 -14.62
CA PHE A 88 -0.22 -8.09 -15.20
C PHE A 88 0.39 -7.99 -16.61
N HIS A 89 1.57 -8.57 -16.84
CA HIS A 89 2.16 -8.64 -18.16
C HIS A 89 1.29 -9.43 -19.15
N ARG A 90 0.63 -10.52 -18.68
CA ARG A 90 -0.30 -11.28 -19.52
C ARG A 90 -1.54 -10.49 -19.92
N TRP A 91 -2.08 -9.68 -19.01
CA TRP A 91 -3.24 -8.81 -19.29
C TRP A 91 -2.86 -7.59 -20.13
N TYR A 92 -1.68 -7.05 -19.87
CA TYR A 92 -1.15 -5.84 -20.49
C TYR A 92 0.28 -6.09 -21.00
N PRO A 93 0.45 -6.61 -22.22
CA PRO A 93 1.78 -7.02 -22.74
C PRO A 93 2.79 -5.86 -22.89
N THR A 94 2.34 -4.61 -22.82
CA THR A 94 3.21 -3.42 -22.79
C THR A 94 3.95 -3.26 -21.45
N LEU A 95 3.40 -3.80 -20.36
CA LEU A 95 4.06 -3.78 -19.05
C LEU A 95 5.23 -4.76 -19.04
N ARG A 96 6.43 -4.28 -18.73
CA ARG A 96 7.64 -5.12 -18.69
C ARG A 96 7.84 -5.71 -17.29
N ILE A 97 8.46 -6.87 -17.23
CA ILE A 97 8.87 -7.47 -15.96
C ILE A 97 10.04 -6.66 -15.41
N ALA A 98 9.87 -6.11 -14.22
CA ALA A 98 10.87 -5.34 -13.49
C ALA A 98 11.68 -6.27 -12.56
N ARG A 99 12.98 -6.12 -12.51
CA ARG A 99 13.83 -6.77 -11.52
C ARG A 99 13.83 -5.90 -10.25
N ILE A 100 13.62 -6.56 -9.10
CA ILE A 100 13.73 -5.90 -7.80
C ILE A 100 15.06 -6.30 -7.16
N SER A 101 15.80 -5.33 -6.66
CA SER A 101 17.14 -5.52 -6.06
C SER A 101 17.43 -4.51 -4.95
N GLY A 102 18.55 -4.67 -4.27
CA GLY A 102 19.02 -3.72 -3.23
C GLY A 102 18.38 -3.92 -1.85
N TYR A 103 17.44 -4.83 -1.71
CA TYR A 103 16.75 -5.11 -0.45
C TYR A 103 17.47 -6.18 0.38
N SER A 104 17.21 -6.16 1.69
CA SER A 104 17.46 -7.27 2.60
C SER A 104 16.15 -8.02 2.87
N LEU A 105 16.23 -9.31 3.22
CA LEU A 105 15.03 -10.00 3.67
C LEU A 105 14.74 -9.62 5.13
N ALA A 106 13.51 -9.14 5.37
CA ALA A 106 13.04 -8.91 6.71
C ALA A 106 13.03 -10.22 7.51
N ALA A 107 13.41 -10.15 8.79
CA ALA A 107 13.22 -11.26 9.69
C ALA A 107 11.75 -11.68 9.71
N THR A 108 11.50 -12.99 9.75
CA THR A 108 10.16 -13.57 9.87
C THR A 108 9.69 -13.54 11.32
N ASP A 109 9.79 -12.39 11.97
CA ASP A 109 9.24 -12.25 13.30
C ASP A 109 7.71 -12.32 13.18
N ALA A 110 7.17 -13.46 13.65
CA ALA A 110 5.75 -13.47 13.97
C ALA A 110 5.58 -12.44 15.10
N PRO A 111 4.80 -11.37 14.88
CA PRO A 111 4.58 -10.41 15.96
C PRO A 111 4.04 -11.16 17.17
N ASP A 112 4.67 -10.98 18.33
CA ASP A 112 4.14 -11.42 19.60
C ASP A 112 2.80 -10.72 19.82
N GLY A 113 1.71 -11.43 19.58
CA GLY A 113 0.36 -10.90 19.76
C GLY A 113 -0.67 -11.55 18.84
N ALA A 114 -1.94 -11.32 19.14
CA ALA A 114 -3.05 -11.79 18.34
C ALA A 114 -3.02 -11.13 16.94
N ARG A 115 -2.77 -11.92 15.91
CA ARG A 115 -2.84 -11.45 14.52
C ARG A 115 -4.28 -11.04 14.20
N ARG A 116 -4.46 -9.82 13.71
CA ARG A 116 -5.73 -9.34 13.19
C ARG A 116 -5.79 -9.52 11.68
N THR A 117 -6.93 -9.95 11.19
CA THR A 117 -7.20 -10.05 9.75
C THR A 117 -7.95 -8.81 9.31
N VAL A 118 -7.42 -8.09 8.35
CA VAL A 118 -8.03 -6.87 7.84
C VAL A 118 -8.43 -7.03 6.37
N SER A 119 -9.45 -6.29 5.94
CA SER A 119 -9.89 -6.26 4.55
C SER A 119 -9.98 -4.84 4.05
N PHE A 120 -9.49 -4.58 2.84
CA PHE A 120 -9.74 -3.31 2.17
C PHE A 120 -11.24 -3.10 1.95
N PHE A 121 -11.73 -1.91 2.24
CA PHE A 121 -13.14 -1.54 2.18
C PHE A 121 -13.31 -0.22 1.42
N SER A 122 -13.45 -0.33 0.10
CA SER A 122 -13.67 0.81 -0.80
C SER A 122 -15.16 1.18 -0.95
N GLY A 123 -16.08 0.39 -0.39
CA GLY A 123 -17.52 0.57 -0.57
C GLY A 123 -18.07 0.01 -1.89
N GLY A 124 -17.24 -0.64 -2.70
CA GLY A 124 -17.68 -1.37 -3.88
C GLY A 124 -18.27 -2.74 -3.53
N VAL A 125 -19.01 -3.32 -4.45
CA VAL A 125 -19.72 -4.62 -4.27
C VAL A 125 -18.77 -5.72 -3.80
N ASP A 126 -17.56 -5.80 -4.37
CA ASP A 126 -16.60 -6.84 -4.03
C ASP A 126 -16.07 -6.72 -2.59
N SER A 127 -15.85 -5.49 -2.13
CA SER A 127 -15.41 -5.24 -0.76
C SER A 127 -16.49 -5.57 0.27
N PHE A 128 -17.77 -5.22 -0.01
CA PHE A 128 -18.90 -5.65 0.80
C PHE A 128 -19.04 -7.17 0.80
N HIS A 129 -19.02 -7.81 -0.37
CA HIS A 129 -19.12 -9.25 -0.48
C HIS A 129 -18.02 -9.95 0.33
N THR A 130 -16.79 -9.47 0.22
CA THR A 130 -15.65 -10.05 0.95
C THR A 130 -15.85 -9.98 2.47
N ILE A 131 -16.21 -8.80 2.99
CA ILE A 131 -16.42 -8.64 4.44
C ILE A 131 -17.59 -9.47 4.93
N LEU A 132 -18.73 -9.45 4.23
CA LEU A 132 -19.93 -10.19 4.65
C LEU A 132 -19.71 -11.70 4.59
N ARG A 133 -19.07 -12.22 3.53
CA ARG A 133 -18.77 -13.64 3.37
C ARG A 133 -17.78 -14.16 4.41
N HIS A 134 -16.83 -13.35 4.81
CA HIS A 134 -15.75 -13.73 5.72
C HIS A 134 -15.82 -13.01 7.07
N ARG A 135 -17.00 -12.52 7.45
CA ARG A 135 -17.21 -11.67 8.64
C ARG A 135 -16.66 -12.27 9.94
N GLY A 136 -16.63 -13.58 10.09
CA GLY A 136 -16.09 -14.27 11.27
C GLY A 136 -14.56 -14.40 11.26
N ARG A 137 -13.88 -14.04 10.16
CA ARG A 137 -12.43 -14.12 9.99
C ARG A 137 -11.78 -12.76 9.82
N ILE A 138 -12.54 -11.75 9.40
CA ILE A 138 -12.08 -10.38 9.23
C ILE A 138 -12.38 -9.62 10.53
N ASP A 139 -11.35 -9.04 11.12
CA ASP A 139 -11.42 -8.26 12.34
C ASP A 139 -11.75 -6.80 12.05
N ASP A 140 -11.06 -6.17 11.09
CA ASP A 140 -11.18 -4.76 10.77
C ASP A 140 -11.36 -4.52 9.26
N ALA A 141 -11.94 -3.36 8.92
CA ALA A 141 -11.99 -2.82 7.58
C ALA A 141 -10.92 -1.73 7.41
N ILE A 142 -10.28 -1.62 6.24
CA ILE A 142 -9.34 -0.55 5.92
C ILE A 142 -9.87 0.28 4.76
N LEU A 143 -9.99 1.58 4.95
CA LEU A 143 -10.23 2.57 3.92
C LEU A 143 -8.92 3.32 3.62
N VAL A 144 -8.51 3.32 2.35
CA VAL A 144 -7.32 4.07 1.90
C VAL A 144 -7.76 5.28 1.10
N HIS A 145 -7.52 6.47 1.64
CA HIS A 145 -7.70 7.73 0.94
C HIS A 145 -6.48 8.04 0.07
N GLY A 146 -6.69 8.57 -1.12
CA GLY A 146 -5.62 8.92 -2.06
C GLY A 146 -5.36 7.87 -3.15
N PHE A 147 -6.07 6.72 -3.16
CA PHE A 147 -6.04 5.78 -4.27
C PHE A 147 -7.06 6.13 -5.36
N ASP A 148 -8.35 6.20 -5.01
CA ASP A 148 -9.43 6.36 -5.99
C ASP A 148 -9.68 7.84 -6.34
N PHE A 149 -9.44 8.76 -5.41
CA PHE A 149 -9.64 10.20 -5.59
C PHE A 149 -8.56 11.00 -4.85
N SER A 150 -8.32 12.23 -5.31
CA SER A 150 -7.35 13.14 -4.70
C SER A 150 -7.72 13.49 -3.26
N LEU A 151 -6.71 13.57 -2.40
CA LEU A 151 -6.86 14.02 -1.01
C LEU A 151 -7.38 15.47 -0.91
N GLU A 152 -7.16 16.30 -1.94
CA GLU A 152 -7.65 17.67 -2.03
C GLU A 152 -9.17 17.76 -2.16
N ASN A 153 -9.83 16.70 -2.68
CA ASN A 153 -11.29 16.65 -2.78
C ASN A 153 -11.92 16.32 -1.41
N THR A 154 -11.82 17.29 -0.49
CA THR A 154 -12.26 17.15 0.91
C THR A 154 -13.75 16.82 1.05
N LEU A 155 -14.61 17.36 0.15
CA LEU A 155 -16.04 17.10 0.17
C LEU A 155 -16.35 15.63 -0.14
N LEU A 156 -15.76 15.10 -1.20
CA LEU A 156 -15.93 13.70 -1.59
C LEU A 156 -15.34 12.78 -0.51
N ARG A 157 -14.13 13.11 -0.02
CA ARG A 157 -13.46 12.37 1.04
C ARG A 157 -14.34 12.25 2.30
N ASN A 158 -14.89 13.35 2.79
CA ASN A 158 -15.74 13.36 3.96
C ASN A 158 -17.06 12.60 3.72
N THR A 159 -17.63 12.70 2.53
CA THR A 159 -18.85 11.96 2.17
C THR A 159 -18.60 10.46 2.16
N VAL A 160 -17.52 10.01 1.52
CA VAL A 160 -17.13 8.59 1.44
C VAL A 160 -16.82 8.07 2.84
N ARG A 161 -15.99 8.78 3.60
CA ARG A 161 -15.65 8.46 4.98
C ARG A 161 -16.88 8.22 5.84
N THR A 162 -17.81 9.17 5.85
CA THR A 162 -19.02 9.09 6.68
C THR A 162 -19.87 7.87 6.32
N ARG A 163 -20.09 7.64 5.03
CA ARG A 163 -20.89 6.49 4.56
C ARG A 163 -20.24 5.15 4.85
N LEU A 164 -18.93 5.04 4.62
CA LEU A 164 -18.21 3.80 4.85
C LEU A 164 -18.03 3.51 6.34
N LYS A 165 -17.87 4.54 7.16
CA LYS A 165 -17.88 4.37 8.61
C LYS A 165 -19.21 3.85 9.10
N GLN A 166 -20.33 4.43 8.66
CA GLN A 166 -21.65 3.93 9.00
C GLN A 166 -21.83 2.46 8.58
N ALA A 167 -21.46 2.11 7.34
CA ALA A 167 -21.58 0.74 6.85
C ALA A 167 -20.69 -0.24 7.63
N ALA A 168 -19.48 0.16 8.00
CA ALA A 168 -18.57 -0.65 8.82
C ALA A 168 -19.14 -0.87 10.23
N ASP A 169 -19.70 0.19 10.84
CA ASP A 169 -20.36 0.11 12.16
C ASP A 169 -21.57 -0.86 12.12
N GLU A 170 -22.41 -0.81 11.06
CA GLU A 170 -23.53 -1.74 10.84
C GLU A 170 -23.05 -3.20 10.67
N MET A 171 -21.89 -3.43 10.09
CA MET A 171 -21.26 -4.74 9.98
C MET A 171 -20.50 -5.16 11.25
N ASN A 172 -20.45 -4.28 12.26
CA ASN A 172 -19.68 -4.44 13.50
C ASN A 172 -18.18 -4.69 13.22
N LYS A 173 -17.61 -3.83 12.34
CA LYS A 173 -16.18 -3.84 11.95
C LYS A 173 -15.57 -2.46 12.21
N PRO A 174 -14.54 -2.35 13.04
CA PRO A 174 -13.77 -1.11 13.14
C PRO A 174 -13.24 -0.69 11.76
N LEU A 175 -13.31 0.61 11.46
CA LEU A 175 -12.78 1.16 10.21
C LEU A 175 -11.45 1.84 10.50
N ILE A 176 -10.36 1.31 9.95
CA ILE A 176 -9.04 1.91 9.96
C ILE A 176 -8.92 2.80 8.72
N GLU A 177 -8.65 4.08 8.94
CA GLU A 177 -8.45 5.03 7.86
C GLU A 177 -6.95 5.26 7.62
N VAL A 178 -6.52 5.08 6.38
CA VAL A 178 -5.15 5.29 5.90
C VAL A 178 -5.18 6.35 4.82
N GLU A 179 -4.19 7.21 4.77
CA GLU A 179 -4.01 8.20 3.69
C GLU A 179 -2.70 7.95 2.95
N THR A 180 -2.67 8.26 1.66
CA THR A 180 -1.44 8.19 0.85
C THR A 180 -1.49 9.17 -0.31
N ASN A 181 -0.32 9.66 -0.73
CA ASN A 181 -0.15 10.47 -1.94
C ASN A 181 0.24 9.65 -3.16
N SER A 182 0.08 8.34 -3.15
CA SER A 182 0.54 7.45 -4.22
C SER A 182 -0.03 7.79 -5.61
N ARG A 183 -1.21 8.44 -5.66
CA ARG A 183 -1.83 8.90 -6.89
C ARG A 183 -1.10 10.08 -7.54
N GLU A 184 -0.29 10.81 -6.78
CA GLU A 184 0.40 12.03 -7.22
C GLU A 184 1.83 11.73 -7.73
N ILE A 185 2.24 10.48 -7.66
CA ILE A 185 3.54 9.95 -8.07
C ILE A 185 3.38 9.09 -9.32
#